data_660b35c097e731c9a5013dde5b984fa1
#
_entry.id   660b35c097e731c9a5013dde5b984fa1
#
_cell.length_a   1.000
_cell.length_b   1.000
_cell.length_c   1.000
_cell.angle_alpha   90.00
_cell.angle_beta   90.00
_cell.angle_gamma   90.00
#
_symmetry.space_group_name_H-M   'P 1'
#
loop_
_entity.id
_entity.type
_entity.pdbx_description
1 polymer ?
#
loop_
_entity_poly.entity_id
_entity_poly.type
_entity_poly.pdbx_seq_one_letter_code
_entity_poly.pdbx_strand_id
1 'polypeptide(L)'
;MRLLRKALRWTGMSLGLLFLASLVAYSFVFWRTQQRLDATYPVETLPIQVPGDPAALTRGEHVFRSRGCADCHGKDLGGRMFLDNPALGRIAAPNLTRGDGGLPADFGPADWLRVLKHGVDREGKPLVIMPSHETTQFSDKDLADLIAYCRSRPAVDHALPRKPRLGPVARLLMVAGKLDLPAERIDHTPRSVAEVTPAVTVAYGVYLAVACTGCHRGDFRGGEPVAPGFPPVPDITATGRPGQWTEAQFIRTLRTGIRPDGHRMRNQDMPWQMTREFSDLELKAIRLHLLSLPYKGVLTAGN
;
A
#
# COMPACT_ATOMS: atom_id res chain seq x y z
N MET A 1 -51.91 -31.83 -12.23
CA MET A 1 -50.80 -31.84 -13.23
C MET A 1 -50.64 -30.51 -13.99
N ARG A 2 -51.67 -29.83 -14.47
CA ARG A 2 -51.56 -28.58 -15.22
C ARG A 2 -51.02 -27.39 -14.39
N LEU A 3 -51.40 -27.27 -13.12
CA LEU A 3 -50.91 -26.21 -12.22
C LEU A 3 -49.42 -26.40 -11.89
N LEU A 4 -48.97 -27.60 -11.66
CA LEU A 4 -47.56 -27.90 -11.39
C LEU A 4 -46.68 -27.57 -12.59
N ARG A 5 -47.11 -27.89 -13.82
CA ARG A 5 -46.39 -27.53 -15.06
C ARG A 5 -46.32 -26.01 -15.29
N LYS A 6 -47.39 -25.27 -14.94
CA LYS A 6 -47.37 -23.80 -15.02
C LYS A 6 -46.41 -23.23 -13.98
N ALA A 7 -46.47 -23.68 -12.72
CA ALA A 7 -45.56 -23.24 -11.68
C ALA A 7 -44.07 -23.47 -12.08
N LEU A 8 -43.74 -24.68 -12.56
CA LEU A 8 -42.39 -25.03 -13.01
C LEU A 8 -41.90 -24.15 -14.17
N ARG A 9 -42.78 -23.81 -15.13
CA ARG A 9 -42.45 -22.87 -16.23
C ARG A 9 -42.17 -21.46 -15.72
N TRP A 10 -43.00 -20.93 -14.81
CA TRP A 10 -42.81 -19.59 -14.26
C TRP A 10 -41.53 -19.53 -13.40
N THR A 11 -41.27 -20.54 -12.58
CA THR A 11 -40.02 -20.64 -11.80
C THR A 11 -38.80 -20.69 -12.74
N GLY A 12 -38.84 -21.51 -13.78
CA GLY A 12 -37.76 -21.59 -14.75
C GLY A 12 -37.53 -20.26 -15.50
N MET A 13 -38.60 -19.58 -15.89
CA MET A 13 -38.50 -18.25 -16.53
C MET A 13 -37.91 -17.22 -15.55
N SER A 14 -38.37 -17.19 -14.29
CA SER A 14 -37.86 -16.26 -13.29
C SER A 14 -36.37 -16.50 -13.01
N LEU A 15 -35.95 -17.76 -12.87
CA LEU A 15 -34.53 -18.14 -12.66
C LEU A 15 -33.71 -17.76 -13.90
N GLY A 16 -34.21 -17.97 -15.11
CA GLY A 16 -33.56 -17.57 -16.35
C GLY A 16 -33.38 -16.04 -16.46
N LEU A 17 -34.40 -15.27 -16.08
CA LEU A 17 -34.33 -13.81 -16.06
C LEU A 17 -33.34 -13.30 -14.99
N LEU A 18 -33.35 -13.90 -13.81
CA LEU A 18 -32.37 -13.57 -12.73
C LEU A 18 -30.95 -13.87 -13.17
N PHE A 19 -30.74 -15.01 -13.82
CA PHE A 19 -29.42 -15.36 -14.36
C PHE A 19 -28.95 -14.36 -15.42
N LEU A 20 -29.84 -14.04 -16.38
CA LEU A 20 -29.51 -13.06 -17.42
C LEU A 20 -29.23 -11.67 -16.83
N ALA A 21 -30.05 -11.21 -15.89
CA ALA A 21 -29.83 -9.95 -15.19
C ALA A 21 -28.47 -9.93 -14.44
N SER A 22 -28.13 -11.04 -13.77
CA SER A 22 -26.83 -11.20 -13.09
C SER A 22 -25.66 -11.16 -14.07
N LEU A 23 -25.79 -11.81 -15.21
CA LEU A 23 -24.78 -11.79 -16.27
C LEU A 23 -24.56 -10.38 -16.83
N VAL A 24 -25.64 -9.66 -17.12
CA VAL A 24 -25.58 -8.26 -17.60
C VAL A 24 -24.93 -7.37 -16.55
N ALA A 25 -25.36 -7.48 -15.29
CA ALA A 25 -24.80 -6.71 -14.18
C ALA A 25 -23.29 -6.98 -14.00
N TYR A 26 -22.88 -8.25 -14.05
CA TYR A 26 -21.47 -8.61 -13.93
C TYR A 26 -20.65 -8.16 -15.15
N SER A 27 -21.21 -8.23 -16.36
CA SER A 27 -20.57 -7.70 -17.57
C SER A 27 -20.33 -6.20 -17.48
N PHE A 28 -21.30 -5.45 -16.93
CA PHE A 28 -21.12 -4.02 -16.65
C PHE A 28 -20.02 -3.77 -15.62
N VAL A 29 -19.98 -4.52 -14.51
CA VAL A 29 -18.92 -4.44 -13.50
C VAL A 29 -17.57 -4.74 -14.12
N PHE A 30 -17.48 -5.79 -14.94
CA PHE A 30 -16.24 -6.15 -15.63
C PHE A 30 -15.77 -5.03 -16.57
N TRP A 31 -16.65 -4.51 -17.40
CA TRP A 31 -16.35 -3.43 -18.33
C TRP A 31 -15.90 -2.15 -17.60
N ARG A 32 -16.61 -1.71 -16.56
CA ARG A 32 -16.25 -0.53 -15.77
C ARG A 32 -14.89 -0.66 -15.09
N THR A 33 -14.61 -1.82 -14.51
CA THR A 33 -13.32 -2.05 -13.88
C THR A 33 -12.20 -2.18 -14.91
N GLN A 34 -12.47 -2.77 -16.06
CA GLN A 34 -11.49 -2.88 -17.13
C GLN A 34 -11.11 -1.51 -17.68
N GLN A 35 -12.09 -0.60 -17.87
CA GLN A 35 -11.81 0.79 -18.24
C GLN A 35 -10.85 1.49 -17.28
N ARG A 36 -10.99 1.27 -15.94
CA ARG A 36 -10.08 1.84 -14.94
C ARG A 36 -8.68 1.24 -15.07
N LEU A 37 -8.57 -0.07 -15.26
CA LEU A 37 -7.29 -0.77 -15.42
C LEU A 37 -6.57 -0.42 -16.72
N ASP A 38 -7.32 -0.13 -17.77
CA ASP A 38 -6.80 0.23 -19.10
C ASP A 38 -6.61 1.74 -19.27
N ALA A 39 -7.01 2.54 -18.27
CA ALA A 39 -6.78 3.98 -18.29
C ALA A 39 -5.27 4.28 -18.46
N THR A 40 -4.97 5.36 -19.17
CA THR A 40 -3.58 5.80 -19.33
C THR A 40 -3.42 7.16 -18.69
N TYR A 41 -2.42 7.26 -17.81
CA TYR A 41 -2.06 8.49 -17.11
C TYR A 41 -0.83 9.09 -17.80
N PRO A 42 -0.98 10.24 -18.45
CA PRO A 42 0.17 10.98 -18.97
C PRO A 42 0.93 11.58 -17.78
N VAL A 43 2.04 10.96 -17.41
CA VAL A 43 2.84 11.40 -16.28
C VAL A 43 4.21 11.85 -16.75
N GLU A 44 4.67 12.97 -16.21
CA GLU A 44 6.00 13.50 -16.39
C GLU A 44 6.80 13.32 -15.09
N THR A 45 8.03 12.84 -15.20
CA THR A 45 8.91 12.62 -14.05
C THR A 45 10.05 13.63 -14.08
N LEU A 46 10.28 14.32 -12.97
CA LEU A 46 11.49 15.12 -12.81
C LEU A 46 12.70 14.19 -12.67
N PRO A 47 13.81 14.46 -13.38
CA PRO A 47 14.99 13.62 -13.30
C PRO A 47 15.61 13.68 -11.90
N ILE A 48 16.02 12.51 -11.38
CA ILE A 48 16.81 12.41 -10.16
C ILE A 48 18.16 11.76 -10.44
N GLN A 49 19.19 12.16 -9.71
CA GLN A 49 20.49 11.51 -9.76
C GLN A 49 20.51 10.35 -8.79
N VAL A 50 20.74 9.15 -9.30
CA VAL A 50 20.82 7.92 -8.49
C VAL A 50 22.29 7.73 -8.07
N PRO A 51 22.60 7.85 -6.77
CA PRO A 51 23.96 7.72 -6.27
C PRO A 51 24.47 6.28 -6.35
N GLY A 52 25.79 6.11 -6.33
CA GLY A 52 26.43 4.79 -6.35
C GLY A 52 27.33 4.53 -5.15
N ASP A 53 27.39 5.46 -4.18
CA ASP A 53 28.25 5.34 -3.03
C ASP A 53 27.69 4.37 -1.97
N PRO A 54 28.55 3.71 -1.15
CA PRO A 54 28.10 2.73 -0.16
C PRO A 54 27.14 3.29 0.89
N ALA A 55 27.27 4.58 1.25
CA ALA A 55 26.40 5.19 2.25
C ALA A 55 24.97 5.36 1.68
N ALA A 56 24.82 5.70 0.41
CA ALA A 56 23.53 5.75 -0.26
C ALA A 56 22.88 4.36 -0.31
N LEU A 57 23.64 3.32 -0.61
CA LEU A 57 23.12 1.95 -0.61
C LEU A 57 22.61 1.53 0.77
N THR A 58 23.34 1.89 1.83
CA THR A 58 22.91 1.61 3.23
C THR A 58 21.62 2.36 3.58
N ARG A 59 21.50 3.65 3.19
CA ARG A 59 20.26 4.41 3.41
C ARG A 59 19.11 3.84 2.60
N GLY A 60 19.35 3.48 1.34
CA GLY A 60 18.35 2.86 0.46
C GLY A 60 17.85 1.51 1.01
N GLU A 61 18.75 0.69 1.57
CA GLU A 61 18.37 -0.55 2.28
C GLU A 61 17.47 -0.24 3.48
N HIS A 62 17.82 0.77 4.27
CA HIS A 62 17.02 1.19 5.41
C HIS A 62 15.61 1.64 4.96
N VAL A 63 15.51 2.46 3.93
CA VAL A 63 14.22 2.86 3.34
C VAL A 63 13.45 1.62 2.86
N PHE A 64 14.08 0.71 2.12
CA PHE A 64 13.45 -0.51 1.62
C PHE A 64 12.84 -1.36 2.74
N ARG A 65 13.53 -1.50 3.86
CA ARG A 65 13.09 -2.30 5.02
C ARG A 65 12.04 -1.57 5.84
N SER A 66 12.32 -0.33 6.24
CA SER A 66 11.46 0.44 7.15
C SER A 66 10.16 0.93 6.53
N ARG A 67 10.09 1.01 5.18
CA ARG A 67 8.87 1.38 4.45
C ARG A 67 8.07 0.19 3.92
N GLY A 68 8.41 -1.03 4.34
CA GLY A 68 7.64 -2.24 4.04
C GLY A 68 7.79 -2.80 2.63
N CYS A 69 8.74 -2.31 1.83
CA CYS A 69 8.95 -2.82 0.47
C CYS A 69 9.27 -4.32 0.47
N ALA A 70 10.06 -4.77 1.48
CA ALA A 70 10.43 -6.17 1.66
C ALA A 70 9.24 -7.10 1.91
N ASP A 71 8.13 -6.58 2.47
CA ASP A 71 6.94 -7.40 2.78
C ASP A 71 6.23 -7.88 1.51
N CYS A 72 6.33 -7.12 0.42
CA CYS A 72 5.78 -7.49 -0.87
C CYS A 72 6.84 -8.04 -1.83
N HIS A 73 8.02 -7.41 -1.92
CA HIS A 73 9.03 -7.74 -2.91
C HIS A 73 10.06 -8.78 -2.44
N GLY A 74 9.94 -9.29 -1.19
CA GLY A 74 10.93 -10.19 -0.60
C GLY A 74 12.18 -9.45 -0.13
N LYS A 75 12.93 -10.06 0.79
CA LYS A 75 14.19 -9.49 1.32
C LYS A 75 15.31 -9.49 0.29
N ASP A 76 15.21 -10.39 -0.68
CA ASP A 76 16.12 -10.56 -1.82
C ASP A 76 15.67 -9.79 -3.06
N LEU A 77 14.54 -9.07 -2.99
CA LEU A 77 13.89 -8.37 -4.08
C LEU A 77 13.39 -9.28 -5.22
N GLY A 78 13.41 -10.61 -5.05
CA GLY A 78 12.97 -11.59 -6.04
C GLY A 78 11.45 -11.61 -6.27
N GLY A 79 10.67 -10.81 -5.51
CA GLY A 79 9.22 -10.77 -5.61
C GLY A 79 8.54 -11.97 -4.98
N ARG A 80 7.21 -11.93 -4.91
CA ARG A 80 6.38 -13.07 -4.46
C ARG A 80 4.92 -12.91 -4.86
N MET A 81 4.17 -14.00 -4.78
CA MET A 81 2.71 -13.92 -4.84
C MET A 81 2.20 -13.15 -3.63
N PHE A 82 1.55 -12.00 -3.88
CA PHE A 82 0.91 -11.19 -2.86
C PHE A 82 -0.52 -11.68 -2.58
N LEU A 83 -1.26 -11.99 -3.63
CA LEU A 83 -2.62 -12.49 -3.56
C LEU A 83 -2.81 -13.62 -4.56
N ASP A 84 -3.33 -14.76 -4.10
CA ASP A 84 -3.77 -15.88 -4.94
C ASP A 84 -5.10 -16.42 -4.37
N ASN A 85 -6.20 -15.81 -4.80
CA ASN A 85 -7.54 -16.11 -4.31
C ASN A 85 -8.55 -16.01 -5.47
N PRO A 86 -9.35 -17.04 -5.76
CA PRO A 86 -10.28 -17.01 -6.90
C PRO A 86 -11.29 -15.87 -6.86
N ALA A 87 -11.74 -15.44 -5.68
CA ALA A 87 -12.73 -14.38 -5.52
C ALA A 87 -12.11 -12.98 -5.64
N LEU A 88 -10.92 -12.79 -5.07
CA LEU A 88 -10.21 -11.49 -5.07
C LEU A 88 -9.29 -11.33 -6.26
N GLY A 89 -8.64 -12.41 -6.70
CA GLY A 89 -7.77 -12.38 -7.86
C GLY A 89 -6.39 -12.97 -7.61
N ARG A 90 -5.53 -12.81 -8.62
CA ARG A 90 -4.13 -13.26 -8.59
C ARG A 90 -3.21 -12.09 -8.90
N ILE A 91 -2.42 -11.68 -7.91
CA ILE A 91 -1.54 -10.52 -7.97
C ILE A 91 -0.19 -10.90 -7.38
N ALA A 92 0.87 -10.68 -8.14
CA ALA A 92 2.23 -10.83 -7.67
C ALA A 92 2.90 -9.45 -7.47
N ALA A 93 3.69 -9.31 -6.42
CA ALA A 93 4.68 -8.26 -6.33
C ALA A 93 5.89 -8.69 -7.19
N PRO A 94 6.30 -7.89 -8.18
CA PRO A 94 7.29 -8.32 -9.16
C PRO A 94 8.68 -8.51 -8.55
N ASN A 95 9.50 -9.32 -9.22
CA ASN A 95 10.93 -9.41 -9.04
C ASN A 95 11.56 -8.06 -9.48
N LEU A 96 12.21 -7.36 -8.55
CA LEU A 96 12.84 -6.05 -8.78
C LEU A 96 14.32 -6.18 -9.20
N THR A 97 14.86 -7.39 -9.29
CA THR A 97 16.23 -7.64 -9.71
C THR A 97 16.35 -7.76 -11.23
N ARG A 98 17.55 -8.02 -11.71
CA ARG A 98 17.87 -8.23 -13.15
C ARG A 98 17.88 -9.71 -13.55
N GLY A 99 17.49 -10.64 -12.67
CA GLY A 99 17.36 -12.06 -12.98
C GLY A 99 16.15 -12.36 -13.86
N ASP A 100 16.01 -13.63 -14.23
CA ASP A 100 14.88 -14.11 -15.03
C ASP A 100 13.54 -13.78 -14.32
N GLY A 101 12.61 -13.23 -15.10
CA GLY A 101 11.33 -12.75 -14.56
C GLY A 101 11.40 -11.39 -13.86
N GLY A 102 12.59 -10.80 -13.74
CA GLY A 102 12.82 -9.49 -13.13
C GLY A 102 12.63 -8.30 -14.08
N LEU A 103 13.16 -7.15 -13.66
CA LEU A 103 13.06 -5.90 -14.42
C LEU A 103 13.92 -5.96 -15.69
N PRO A 104 13.43 -5.41 -16.82
CA PRO A 104 14.20 -5.35 -18.05
C PRO A 104 15.49 -4.54 -17.91
N ALA A 105 16.50 -4.84 -18.73
CA ALA A 105 17.82 -4.19 -18.65
C ALA A 105 17.76 -2.67 -18.81
N ASP A 106 16.82 -2.18 -19.61
CA ASP A 106 16.58 -0.75 -19.90
C ASP A 106 15.64 -0.07 -18.89
N PHE A 107 15.22 -0.75 -17.81
CA PHE A 107 14.38 -0.14 -16.76
C PHE A 107 15.19 0.90 -15.97
N GLY A 108 14.97 2.16 -16.33
CA GLY A 108 15.76 3.29 -15.87
C GLY A 108 15.15 4.04 -14.67
N PRO A 109 15.83 5.10 -14.19
CA PRO A 109 15.33 5.93 -13.08
C PRO A 109 13.95 6.53 -13.32
N ALA A 110 13.64 6.95 -14.55
CA ALA A 110 12.32 7.47 -14.91
C ALA A 110 11.21 6.43 -14.73
N ASP A 111 11.49 5.15 -15.05
CA ASP A 111 10.52 4.08 -14.86
C ASP A 111 10.26 3.81 -13.37
N TRP A 112 11.32 3.84 -12.56
CA TRP A 112 11.19 3.78 -11.10
C TRP A 112 10.31 4.90 -10.55
N LEU A 113 10.49 6.13 -11.04
CA LEU A 113 9.69 7.28 -10.60
C LEU A 113 8.23 7.17 -11.05
N ARG A 114 7.94 6.65 -12.25
CA ARG A 114 6.57 6.35 -12.67
C ARG A 114 5.87 5.42 -11.69
N VAL A 115 6.56 4.35 -11.29
CA VAL A 115 6.03 3.38 -10.32
C VAL A 115 5.88 4.03 -8.93
N LEU A 116 6.94 4.66 -8.42
CA LEU A 116 6.99 5.13 -7.03
C LEU A 116 6.22 6.42 -6.79
N LYS A 117 6.26 7.38 -7.73
CA LYS A 117 5.60 8.69 -7.54
C LYS A 117 4.21 8.75 -8.16
N HIS A 118 3.94 7.94 -9.19
CA HIS A 118 2.68 8.07 -9.94
C HIS A 118 1.82 6.80 -9.92
N GLY A 119 2.35 5.66 -9.47
CA GLY A 119 1.59 4.41 -9.40
C GLY A 119 1.19 3.86 -10.77
N VAL A 120 2.03 4.11 -11.78
CA VAL A 120 1.81 3.64 -13.15
C VAL A 120 3.05 2.87 -13.66
N ASP A 121 2.83 2.00 -14.63
CA ASP A 121 3.91 1.30 -15.34
C ASP A 121 4.56 2.18 -16.43
N ARG A 122 5.42 1.58 -17.25
CA ARG A 122 6.14 2.27 -18.35
C ARG A 122 5.19 2.82 -19.42
N GLU A 123 4.08 2.15 -19.63
CA GLU A 123 3.04 2.49 -20.60
C GLU A 123 2.00 3.48 -20.02
N GLY A 124 2.18 3.93 -18.77
CA GLY A 124 1.26 4.81 -18.06
C GLY A 124 0.01 4.11 -17.55
N LYS A 125 -0.02 2.75 -17.50
CA LYS A 125 -1.14 1.99 -16.95
C LYS A 125 -1.07 1.95 -15.43
N PRO A 126 -2.23 2.05 -14.72
CA PRO A 126 -2.22 2.09 -13.26
C PRO A 126 -1.81 0.75 -12.67
N LEU A 127 -1.00 0.81 -11.63
CA LEU A 127 -0.71 -0.33 -10.78
C LEU A 127 -1.92 -0.67 -9.90
N VAL A 128 -2.04 -1.93 -9.49
CA VAL A 128 -3.23 -2.37 -8.74
C VAL A 128 -3.04 -2.25 -7.24
N ILE A 129 -1.85 -2.57 -6.72
CA ILE A 129 -1.68 -2.73 -5.27
C ILE A 129 -0.44 -2.02 -4.70
N MET A 130 0.51 -1.60 -5.53
CA MET A 130 1.68 -0.85 -5.08
C MET A 130 1.22 0.46 -4.39
N PRO A 131 1.59 0.74 -3.11
CA PRO A 131 1.09 1.90 -2.38
C PRO A 131 1.78 3.20 -2.79
N SER A 132 1.77 3.52 -4.09
CA SER A 132 2.47 4.67 -4.66
C SER A 132 1.93 6.01 -4.14
N HIS A 133 0.69 6.05 -3.65
CA HIS A 133 0.14 7.22 -2.97
C HIS A 133 0.84 7.53 -1.63
N GLU A 134 1.60 6.59 -1.06
CA GLU A 134 2.48 6.81 0.08
C GLU A 134 3.89 7.18 -0.40
N THR A 135 4.45 6.42 -1.35
CA THR A 135 5.82 6.65 -1.83
C THR A 135 5.99 7.93 -2.63
N THR A 136 4.91 8.50 -3.20
CA THR A 136 4.93 9.83 -3.83
C THR A 136 5.32 10.95 -2.86
N GLN A 137 5.23 10.71 -1.54
CA GLN A 137 5.58 11.66 -0.49
C GLN A 137 7.04 11.50 -0.01
N PHE A 138 7.76 10.49 -0.48
CA PHE A 138 9.17 10.32 -0.13
C PHE A 138 10.01 11.45 -0.73
N SER A 139 11.04 11.87 0.01
CA SER A 139 12.00 12.84 -0.50
C SER A 139 12.70 12.31 -1.75
N ASP A 140 13.09 13.22 -2.64
CA ASP A 140 13.82 12.82 -3.85
C ASP A 140 15.12 12.10 -3.49
N LYS A 141 15.74 12.45 -2.35
CA LYS A 141 16.91 11.77 -1.83
C LYS A 141 16.61 10.33 -1.41
N ASP A 142 15.56 10.09 -0.62
CA ASP A 142 15.19 8.74 -0.20
C ASP A 142 14.80 7.87 -1.40
N LEU A 143 14.13 8.43 -2.40
CA LEU A 143 13.84 7.73 -3.65
C LEU A 143 15.10 7.38 -4.43
N ALA A 144 16.06 8.32 -4.52
CA ALA A 144 17.33 8.08 -5.20
C ALA A 144 18.15 6.98 -4.50
N ASP A 145 18.26 7.03 -3.18
CA ASP A 145 18.97 6.04 -2.35
C ASP A 145 18.26 4.66 -2.46
N LEU A 146 16.92 4.61 -2.40
CA LEU A 146 16.12 3.39 -2.58
C LEU A 146 16.35 2.76 -3.96
N ILE A 147 16.32 3.56 -5.02
CA ILE A 147 16.56 3.08 -6.39
C ILE A 147 17.98 2.57 -6.52
N ALA A 148 18.98 3.27 -5.96
CA ALA A 148 20.37 2.83 -5.92
C ALA A 148 20.50 1.45 -5.27
N TYR A 149 19.90 1.27 -4.10
CA TYR A 149 19.88 0.00 -3.40
C TYR A 149 19.23 -1.10 -4.24
N CYS A 150 18.02 -0.89 -4.74
CA CYS A 150 17.33 -1.91 -5.54
C CYS A 150 18.13 -2.34 -6.78
N ARG A 151 18.78 -1.38 -7.46
CA ARG A 151 19.59 -1.65 -8.66
C ARG A 151 20.93 -2.34 -8.35
N SER A 152 21.45 -2.21 -7.14
CA SER A 152 22.71 -2.83 -6.71
C SER A 152 22.57 -4.30 -6.31
N ARG A 153 21.33 -4.81 -6.19
CA ARG A 153 21.12 -6.16 -5.69
C ARG A 153 21.49 -7.24 -6.72
N PRO A 154 22.01 -8.38 -6.25
CA PRO A 154 22.25 -9.52 -7.12
C PRO A 154 21.00 -9.95 -7.88
N ALA A 155 21.19 -10.50 -9.07
CA ALA A 155 20.11 -11.09 -9.84
C ALA A 155 19.49 -12.29 -9.10
N VAL A 156 18.17 -12.35 -9.08
CA VAL A 156 17.38 -13.47 -8.56
C VAL A 156 16.50 -13.98 -9.69
N ASP A 157 16.61 -15.23 -10.05
CA ASP A 157 15.78 -15.86 -11.07
C ASP A 157 14.48 -16.32 -10.42
N HIS A 158 13.42 -15.56 -10.66
CA HIS A 158 12.09 -15.86 -10.12
C HIS A 158 11.01 -15.29 -11.06
N ALA A 159 10.46 -16.15 -11.90
CA ALA A 159 9.38 -15.80 -12.80
C ALA A 159 8.03 -15.79 -12.08
N LEU A 160 7.38 -14.63 -12.06
CA LEU A 160 6.08 -14.40 -11.47
C LEU A 160 5.09 -13.88 -12.52
N PRO A 161 3.75 -14.05 -12.33
CA PRO A 161 2.75 -13.45 -13.19
C PRO A 161 2.92 -11.94 -13.26
N ARG A 162 3.20 -11.39 -14.43
CA ARG A 162 3.42 -9.95 -14.61
C ARG A 162 2.11 -9.13 -14.60
N LYS A 163 1.02 -9.73 -15.09
CA LYS A 163 -0.28 -9.04 -15.18
C LYS A 163 -1.17 -9.45 -14.01
N PRO A 164 -1.67 -8.49 -13.23
CA PRO A 164 -2.65 -8.77 -12.19
C PRO A 164 -3.97 -9.25 -12.81
N ARG A 165 -4.61 -10.22 -12.18
CA ARG A 165 -5.96 -10.70 -12.56
C ARG A 165 -6.88 -10.46 -11.39
N LEU A 166 -7.83 -9.53 -11.54
CA LEU A 166 -8.83 -9.26 -10.51
C LEU A 166 -9.98 -10.26 -10.61
N GLY A 167 -10.31 -10.84 -9.47
CA GLY A 167 -11.48 -11.70 -9.32
C GLY A 167 -12.79 -10.91 -9.20
N PRO A 168 -13.94 -11.62 -9.23
CA PRO A 168 -15.25 -10.98 -9.24
C PRO A 168 -15.53 -10.08 -8.02
N VAL A 169 -15.11 -10.51 -6.83
CA VAL A 169 -15.32 -9.71 -5.60
C VAL A 169 -14.47 -8.44 -5.61
N ALA A 170 -13.20 -8.51 -6.03
CA ALA A 170 -12.37 -7.31 -6.13
C ALA A 170 -12.95 -6.30 -7.12
N ARG A 171 -13.50 -6.78 -8.26
CA ARG A 171 -14.15 -5.92 -9.24
C ARG A 171 -15.42 -5.25 -8.67
N LEU A 172 -16.22 -5.98 -7.91
CA LEU A 172 -17.38 -5.41 -7.22
C LEU A 172 -16.96 -4.35 -6.20
N LEU A 173 -15.91 -4.59 -5.42
CA LEU A 173 -15.36 -3.63 -4.48
C LEU A 173 -14.83 -2.37 -5.18
N MET A 174 -14.21 -2.50 -6.35
CA MET A 174 -13.78 -1.36 -7.16
C MET A 174 -14.97 -0.49 -7.63
N VAL A 175 -16.04 -1.12 -8.13
CA VAL A 175 -17.25 -0.37 -8.57
C VAL A 175 -17.97 0.26 -7.38
N ALA A 176 -17.94 -0.40 -6.22
CA ALA A 176 -18.51 0.14 -4.98
C ALA A 176 -17.64 1.24 -4.32
N GLY A 177 -16.52 1.64 -4.93
CA GLY A 177 -15.60 2.66 -4.38
C GLY A 177 -14.91 2.23 -3.09
N LYS A 178 -14.75 0.92 -2.88
CA LYS A 178 -14.05 0.35 -1.71
C LYS A 178 -12.61 -0.04 -2.04
N LEU A 179 -12.24 -0.04 -3.30
CA LEU A 179 -10.91 -0.34 -3.80
C LEU A 179 -10.56 0.66 -4.91
N ASP A 180 -9.65 1.58 -4.60
CA ASP A 180 -9.10 2.54 -5.55
C ASP A 180 -7.76 2.07 -6.08
N LEU A 181 -7.46 2.43 -7.33
CA LEU A 181 -6.11 2.25 -7.87
C LEU A 181 -5.19 3.33 -7.30
N PRO A 182 -3.92 3.02 -6.97
CA PRO A 182 -2.98 4.00 -6.41
C PRO A 182 -2.88 5.28 -7.25
N ALA A 183 -2.84 5.16 -8.57
CA ALA A 183 -2.78 6.31 -9.48
C ALA A 183 -3.99 7.25 -9.36
N GLU A 184 -5.18 6.75 -9.03
CA GLU A 184 -6.39 7.57 -8.88
C GLU A 184 -6.35 8.48 -7.63
N ARG A 185 -5.42 8.21 -6.71
CA ARG A 185 -5.26 8.92 -5.43
C ARG A 185 -4.09 9.91 -5.44
N ILE A 186 -3.37 10.01 -6.55
CA ILE A 186 -2.14 10.79 -6.67
C ILE A 186 -2.39 12.02 -7.53
N ASP A 187 -1.92 13.17 -7.06
CA ASP A 187 -1.71 14.34 -7.91
C ASP A 187 -0.47 14.11 -8.77
N HIS A 188 -0.68 14.01 -10.08
CA HIS A 188 0.38 13.71 -11.05
C HIS A 188 1.22 14.93 -11.46
N THR A 189 0.95 16.11 -10.91
CA THR A 189 1.78 17.30 -11.16
C THR A 189 3.23 17.02 -10.77
N PRO A 190 4.22 17.22 -11.67
CA PRO A 190 5.61 17.01 -11.38
C PRO A 190 6.06 17.88 -10.21
N ARG A 191 6.59 17.26 -9.16
CA ARG A 191 7.07 17.98 -7.98
C ARG A 191 8.31 17.32 -7.39
N SER A 192 9.21 18.15 -6.89
CA SER A 192 10.32 17.74 -6.02
C SER A 192 9.84 17.70 -4.57
N VAL A 193 10.29 16.70 -3.83
CA VAL A 193 10.04 16.59 -2.39
C VAL A 193 11.38 16.75 -1.68
N ALA A 194 11.49 17.84 -0.89
CA ALA A 194 12.70 18.15 -0.16
C ALA A 194 13.02 17.09 0.90
N GLU A 195 14.29 16.92 1.20
CA GLU A 195 14.76 16.08 2.31
C GLU A 195 14.25 16.64 3.65
N VAL A 196 13.72 15.77 4.48
CA VAL A 196 13.39 16.09 5.87
C VAL A 196 14.55 15.62 6.75
N THR A 197 15.21 16.54 7.41
CA THR A 197 16.37 16.24 8.25
C THR A 197 15.99 15.24 9.36
N PRO A 198 16.72 14.10 9.48
CA PRO A 198 16.47 13.14 10.54
C PRO A 198 16.69 13.76 11.92
N ALA A 199 15.61 13.91 12.67
CA ALA A 199 15.64 14.45 14.04
C ALA A 199 14.37 14.02 14.80
N VAL A 200 14.40 14.07 16.13
CA VAL A 200 13.21 13.84 16.96
C VAL A 200 12.33 15.09 16.91
N THR A 201 11.63 15.27 15.79
CA THR A 201 10.71 16.40 15.53
C THR A 201 9.38 15.92 15.01
N VAL A 202 8.33 16.74 15.18
CA VAL A 202 7.02 16.46 14.61
C VAL A 202 7.09 16.37 13.09
N ALA A 203 7.83 17.26 12.43
CA ALA A 203 7.97 17.27 10.98
C ALA A 203 8.56 15.97 10.43
N TYR A 204 9.62 15.45 11.06
CA TYR A 204 10.19 14.16 10.68
C TYR A 204 9.23 13.01 10.99
N GLY A 205 8.52 13.08 12.13
CA GLY A 205 7.48 12.11 12.48
C GLY A 205 6.33 12.06 11.45
N VAL A 206 5.85 13.21 10.95
CA VAL A 206 4.87 13.30 9.85
C VAL A 206 5.38 12.56 8.61
N TYR A 207 6.60 12.85 8.20
CA TYR A 207 7.24 12.23 7.04
C TYR A 207 7.33 10.70 7.15
N LEU A 208 7.70 10.21 8.34
CA LEU A 208 7.82 8.77 8.60
C LEU A 208 6.46 8.07 8.70
N ALA A 209 5.49 8.71 9.35
CA ALA A 209 4.19 8.12 9.66
C ALA A 209 3.27 7.93 8.43
N VAL A 210 3.66 8.42 7.26
CA VAL A 210 2.93 8.17 6.00
C VAL A 210 2.67 6.67 5.81
N ALA A 211 3.65 5.80 6.11
CA ALA A 211 3.51 4.34 6.02
C ALA A 211 2.44 3.75 6.96
N CYS A 212 1.96 4.50 7.95
CA CYS A 212 0.93 4.06 8.89
C CYS A 212 -0.48 4.39 8.38
N THR A 213 -0.60 5.35 7.45
CA THR A 213 -1.90 5.89 7.01
C THR A 213 -2.75 4.87 6.25
N GLY A 214 -2.12 3.90 5.59
CA GLY A 214 -2.82 2.85 4.85
C GLY A 214 -3.81 2.05 5.70
N CYS A 215 -3.45 1.78 6.96
CA CYS A 215 -4.32 1.10 7.92
C CYS A 215 -4.96 2.07 8.92
N HIS A 216 -4.14 2.94 9.56
CA HIS A 216 -4.62 3.83 10.62
C HIS A 216 -5.32 5.09 10.11
N ARG A 217 -5.50 5.23 8.79
CA ARG A 217 -6.12 6.37 8.10
C ARG A 217 -5.29 7.66 8.22
N GLY A 218 -5.70 8.71 7.51
CA GLY A 218 -4.96 9.98 7.51
C GLY A 218 -4.99 10.74 8.84
N ASP A 219 -5.96 10.44 9.71
CA ASP A 219 -6.08 11.03 11.05
C ASP A 219 -5.49 10.15 12.17
N PHE A 220 -4.96 8.98 11.83
CA PHE A 220 -4.38 7.98 12.73
C PHE A 220 -5.34 7.44 13.81
N ARG A 221 -6.65 7.64 13.64
CA ARG A 221 -7.68 7.21 14.60
C ARG A 221 -8.23 5.82 14.31
N GLY A 222 -7.79 5.20 13.21
CA GLY A 222 -8.21 3.86 12.84
C GLY A 222 -9.69 3.76 12.51
N GLY A 223 -10.38 2.76 13.06
CA GLY A 223 -11.79 2.51 12.83
C GLY A 223 -12.07 1.12 12.24
N GLU A 224 -12.89 1.04 11.19
CA GLU A 224 -13.28 -0.21 10.56
C GLU A 224 -12.08 -1.06 10.09
N PRO A 225 -12.21 -2.38 10.10
CA PRO A 225 -11.20 -3.29 9.58
C PRO A 225 -10.75 -2.92 8.16
N VAL A 226 -9.47 -3.14 7.86
CA VAL A 226 -8.91 -2.90 6.50
C VAL A 226 -9.46 -3.87 5.47
N ALA A 227 -9.90 -5.07 5.90
CA ALA A 227 -10.52 -6.08 5.07
C ALA A 227 -11.37 -7.04 5.93
N PRO A 228 -12.31 -7.79 5.33
CA PRO A 228 -13.05 -8.83 6.04
C PRO A 228 -12.11 -9.83 6.72
N GLY A 229 -12.39 -10.14 7.99
CA GLY A 229 -11.58 -11.05 8.80
C GLY A 229 -10.41 -10.41 9.56
N PHE A 230 -10.16 -9.12 9.35
CA PHE A 230 -9.21 -8.36 10.15
C PHE A 230 -9.91 -7.71 11.35
N PRO A 231 -9.18 -7.45 12.46
CA PRO A 231 -9.73 -6.71 13.58
C PRO A 231 -9.94 -5.23 13.23
N PRO A 232 -10.79 -4.50 13.97
CA PRO A 232 -10.86 -3.05 13.89
C PRO A 232 -9.47 -2.43 14.12
N VAL A 233 -9.16 -1.41 13.32
CA VAL A 233 -7.88 -0.70 13.41
C VAL A 233 -7.90 0.25 14.61
N PRO A 234 -6.93 0.16 15.56
CA PRO A 234 -6.93 1.02 16.74
C PRO A 234 -6.55 2.47 16.42
N ASP A 235 -7.07 3.40 17.25
CA ASP A 235 -6.55 4.75 17.38
C ASP A 235 -5.13 4.70 17.97
N ILE A 236 -4.15 5.30 17.28
CA ILE A 236 -2.76 5.37 17.70
C ILE A 236 -2.30 6.79 18.08
N THR A 237 -3.23 7.74 18.16
CA THR A 237 -2.98 9.10 18.63
C THR A 237 -2.90 9.20 20.16
N ALA A 238 -2.76 10.41 20.70
CA ALA A 238 -2.79 10.66 22.14
C ALA A 238 -4.07 10.16 22.82
N THR A 239 -5.17 10.01 22.08
CA THR A 239 -6.47 9.53 22.58
C THR A 239 -6.59 8.01 22.59
N GLY A 240 -5.77 7.30 21.83
CA GLY A 240 -5.73 5.86 21.78
C GLY A 240 -4.85 5.23 22.86
N ARG A 241 -4.83 3.88 22.93
CA ARG A 241 -3.97 3.16 23.88
C ARG A 241 -2.48 3.53 23.77
N PRO A 242 -1.87 3.65 22.56
CA PRO A 242 -0.47 4.03 22.43
C PRO A 242 -0.14 5.41 23.01
N GLY A 243 -1.13 6.32 23.07
CA GLY A 243 -0.97 7.61 23.73
C GLY A 243 -0.68 7.54 25.23
N GLN A 244 -1.10 6.44 25.87
CA GLN A 244 -0.86 6.19 27.30
C GLN A 244 0.47 5.50 27.58
N TRP A 245 1.20 5.07 26.55
CA TRP A 245 2.44 4.32 26.72
C TRP A 245 3.63 5.27 26.95
N THR A 246 4.56 4.85 27.78
CA THR A 246 5.86 5.51 27.84
C THR A 246 6.59 5.38 26.50
N GLU A 247 7.58 6.23 26.25
CA GLU A 247 8.40 6.13 25.04
C GLU A 247 9.04 4.74 24.90
N ALA A 248 9.58 4.21 25.99
CA ALA A 248 10.18 2.88 25.99
C ALA A 248 9.17 1.77 25.65
N GLN A 249 7.93 1.87 26.17
CA GLN A 249 6.85 0.91 25.84
C GLN A 249 6.44 1.01 24.38
N PHE A 250 6.32 2.21 23.83
CA PHE A 250 6.02 2.43 22.41
C PHE A 250 7.09 1.80 21.52
N ILE A 251 8.35 2.14 21.73
CA ILE A 251 9.49 1.60 20.97
C ILE A 251 9.53 0.08 21.08
N ARG A 252 9.46 -0.48 22.30
CA ARG A 252 9.45 -1.93 22.50
C ARG A 252 8.33 -2.60 21.75
N THR A 253 7.12 -2.03 21.78
CA THR A 253 5.96 -2.61 21.08
C THR A 253 6.18 -2.69 19.57
N LEU A 254 6.66 -1.61 18.95
CA LEU A 254 6.93 -1.58 17.51
C LEU A 254 8.11 -2.46 17.09
N ARG A 255 9.04 -2.74 18.00
CA ARG A 255 10.16 -3.65 17.74
C ARG A 255 9.83 -5.13 17.90
N THR A 256 8.98 -5.47 18.86
CA THR A 256 8.78 -6.86 19.27
C THR A 256 7.41 -7.41 18.94
N GLY A 257 6.47 -6.54 18.60
CA GLY A 257 5.05 -6.90 18.46
C GLY A 257 4.37 -7.24 19.78
N ILE A 258 4.98 -6.94 20.95
CA ILE A 258 4.41 -7.22 22.28
C ILE A 258 4.02 -5.91 22.94
N ARG A 259 2.72 -5.75 23.18
CA ARG A 259 2.16 -4.56 23.86
C ARG A 259 2.49 -4.57 25.37
N PRO A 260 2.36 -3.42 26.07
CA PRO A 260 2.59 -3.33 27.52
C PRO A 260 1.72 -4.29 28.37
N ASP A 261 0.52 -4.63 27.86
CA ASP A 261 -0.38 -5.62 28.48
C ASP A 261 0.02 -7.08 28.23
N GLY A 262 1.15 -7.34 27.58
CA GLY A 262 1.65 -8.67 27.26
C GLY A 262 1.06 -9.28 25.98
N HIS A 263 0.07 -8.66 25.36
CA HIS A 263 -0.53 -9.19 24.13
C HIS A 263 0.47 -9.15 22.97
N ARG A 264 0.63 -10.28 22.29
CA ARG A 264 1.44 -10.40 21.06
C ARG A 264 0.57 -10.12 19.84
N MET A 265 0.92 -9.07 19.11
CA MET A 265 0.26 -8.71 17.85
C MET A 265 0.64 -9.70 16.74
N ARG A 266 -0.33 -10.09 15.93
CA ARG A 266 -0.04 -10.85 14.70
C ARG A 266 0.51 -9.89 13.64
N ASN A 267 1.60 -10.28 12.97
CA ASN A 267 2.24 -9.41 11.98
C ASN A 267 1.31 -9.07 10.79
N GLN A 268 0.35 -9.94 10.47
CA GLN A 268 -0.64 -9.68 9.43
C GLN A 268 -1.64 -8.58 9.80
N ASP A 269 -1.93 -8.37 11.10
CA ASP A 269 -2.88 -7.36 11.57
C ASP A 269 -2.19 -6.00 11.77
N MET A 270 -0.95 -6.01 12.20
CA MET A 270 -0.07 -4.86 12.37
C MET A 270 1.34 -5.29 11.98
N PRO A 271 1.92 -4.78 10.87
CA PRO A 271 3.20 -5.24 10.34
C PRO A 271 4.38 -4.75 11.18
N TRP A 272 4.45 -5.22 12.44
CA TRP A 272 5.49 -4.83 13.40
C TRP A 272 6.90 -5.30 12.97
N GLN A 273 6.99 -6.31 12.08
CA GLN A 273 8.28 -6.71 11.51
C GLN A 273 8.86 -5.64 10.56
N MET A 274 8.01 -4.83 9.95
CA MET A 274 8.41 -3.64 9.22
C MET A 274 8.80 -2.52 10.20
N THR A 275 7.95 -2.23 11.18
CA THR A 275 8.19 -1.10 12.10
C THR A 275 9.43 -1.32 12.99
N ARG A 276 9.85 -2.55 13.22
CA ARG A 276 11.09 -2.84 13.95
C ARG A 276 12.35 -2.38 13.22
N GLU A 277 12.28 -2.14 11.92
CA GLU A 277 13.41 -1.67 11.11
C GLU A 277 13.67 -0.15 11.27
N PHE A 278 12.71 0.61 11.81
CA PHE A 278 12.97 2.01 12.16
C PHE A 278 14.01 2.13 13.28
N SER A 279 14.88 3.13 13.19
CA SER A 279 15.79 3.49 14.28
C SER A 279 15.03 4.03 15.51
N ASP A 280 15.70 4.13 16.66
CA ASP A 280 15.08 4.71 17.85
C ASP A 280 14.73 6.20 17.65
N LEU A 281 15.58 6.94 16.92
CA LEU A 281 15.30 8.33 16.54
C LEU A 281 13.99 8.44 15.75
N GLU A 282 13.82 7.56 14.77
CA GLU A 282 12.62 7.54 13.92
C GLU A 282 11.36 7.18 14.71
N LEU A 283 11.43 6.14 15.55
CA LEU A 283 10.31 5.75 16.41
C LEU A 283 9.92 6.85 17.40
N LYS A 284 10.90 7.59 17.93
CA LYS A 284 10.66 8.77 18.79
C LYS A 284 9.98 9.89 18.01
N ALA A 285 10.42 10.18 16.79
CA ALA A 285 9.80 11.19 15.93
C ALA A 285 8.36 10.81 15.55
N ILE A 286 8.11 9.55 15.17
CA ILE A 286 6.76 9.04 14.90
C ILE A 286 5.87 9.23 16.13
N ARG A 287 6.34 8.80 17.31
CA ARG A 287 5.60 8.96 18.56
C ARG A 287 5.28 10.42 18.83
N LEU A 288 6.26 11.31 18.69
CA LEU A 288 6.07 12.75 18.91
C LEU A 288 4.98 13.32 17.99
N HIS A 289 4.99 12.93 16.71
CA HIS A 289 3.93 13.31 15.77
C HIS A 289 2.56 12.79 16.21
N LEU A 290 2.43 11.50 16.49
CA LEU A 290 1.15 10.88 16.88
C LEU A 290 0.56 11.54 18.15
N LEU A 291 1.40 11.94 19.08
CA LEU A 291 0.98 12.64 20.30
C LEU A 291 0.65 14.12 20.08
N SER A 292 1.15 14.74 19.02
CA SER A 292 0.86 16.15 18.66
C SER A 292 -0.48 16.33 17.94
N LEU A 293 -1.12 15.24 17.55
CA LEU A 293 -2.40 15.30 16.81
C LEU A 293 -3.53 15.79 17.73
N PRO A 294 -4.44 16.66 17.21
CA PRO A 294 -5.45 17.31 18.03
C PRO A 294 -6.45 16.30 18.62
N TYR A 295 -6.86 16.56 19.85
CA TYR A 295 -7.96 15.84 20.50
C TYR A 295 -9.27 16.05 19.73
N LYS A 296 -10.01 14.95 19.46
CA LYS A 296 -11.40 15.04 18.98
C LYS A 296 -12.31 15.46 20.14
N GLY A 297 -12.26 16.71 20.54
CA GLY A 297 -13.07 17.17 21.69
C GLY A 297 -13.08 18.69 21.87
N VAL A 298 -12.30 19.44 21.08
CA VAL A 298 -12.17 20.90 21.26
C VAL A 298 -12.41 21.64 19.93
N LEU A 299 -13.48 21.28 19.21
CA LEU A 299 -14.00 22.13 18.12
C LEU A 299 -15.51 22.35 18.31
N THR A 300 -15.91 22.68 19.53
CA THR A 300 -17.19 23.34 19.79
C THR A 300 -16.97 24.33 20.93
N ALA A 301 -16.40 25.47 20.64
CA ALA A 301 -16.67 26.76 21.30
C ALA A 301 -15.69 27.80 20.76
N GLY A 302 -16.22 28.71 19.97
CA GLY A 302 -15.45 29.89 19.57
C GLY A 302 -16.07 30.53 18.33
N ASN A 303 -17.24 31.19 18.57
CA ASN A 303 -17.86 32.34 17.86
C ASN A 303 -17.49 32.55 16.37
#